data_f16005d8a81947e544c86f9ad2630bb6
#
_entry.id   f16005d8a81947e544c86f9ad2630bb6
#
_cell.length_a   1.000
_cell.length_b   1.000
_cell.length_c   1.000
_cell.angle_alpha   90.00
_cell.angle_beta   90.00
_cell.angle_gamma   90.00
#
_symmetry.space_group_name_H-M   'P 1'
#
loop_
_entity.id
_entity.type
_entity.pdbx_description
1 polymer ?
#
loop_
_entity_poly.entity_id
_entity_poly.type
_entity_poly.pdbx_seq_one_letter_code
_entity_poly.pdbx_strand_id
1 'polypeptide(L)'
;IRYSYAHNYLTNPDDPGFFEMTRARIQSLETALGDGIPLKEELGYFNASFQYGLGKEMVLQGSEQIVSLPHDQLYALTTTESLAQQADEVVRFYHAVKDRAPFLFAYVHPQFYRGGDELPADYQAIDTGDFLADQVLDTMRSEGVDSLDSRDFFVDYPEYSVNDLQYKTDMHWTTLAALLAAQSYVREINRLTGANLDASKLDVQNFDTEVHKNLFLGEY
;
A
#
# COMPACT_ATOMS: atom_id res chain seq x y z
N ILE A 1 -20.92 -3.90 22.80
CA ILE A 1 -20.95 -5.26 22.24
C ILE A 1 -22.39 -5.53 21.82
N ARG A 2 -22.65 -5.63 20.51
CA ARG A 2 -24.01 -5.90 20.01
C ARG A 2 -24.27 -7.40 20.03
N TYR A 3 -25.06 -7.84 20.98
CA TYR A 3 -25.51 -9.22 21.17
C TYR A 3 -26.50 -9.76 20.11
N SER A 4 -26.86 -8.97 19.10
CA SER A 4 -27.95 -9.34 18.18
C SER A 4 -27.61 -10.39 17.12
N TYR A 5 -26.35 -10.79 16.96
CA TYR A 5 -25.96 -11.77 15.94
C TYR A 5 -25.96 -13.22 16.41
N ALA A 6 -26.01 -13.45 17.71
CA ALA A 6 -25.79 -14.80 18.25
C ALA A 6 -27.03 -15.72 18.20
N HIS A 7 -28.23 -15.20 18.04
CA HIS A 7 -29.45 -15.96 18.33
C HIS A 7 -30.02 -16.75 17.16
N ASN A 8 -29.67 -16.41 15.91
CA ASN A 8 -30.34 -17.03 14.75
C ASN A 8 -29.57 -18.16 14.07
N TYR A 9 -28.39 -18.51 14.54
CA TYR A 9 -27.51 -19.42 13.78
C TYR A 9 -27.04 -20.68 14.51
N LEU A 10 -27.63 -20.98 15.65
CA LEU A 10 -27.28 -22.19 16.42
C LEU A 10 -28.08 -23.44 16.06
N THR A 11 -28.90 -23.40 15.01
CA THR A 11 -30.00 -24.34 14.90
C THR A 11 -29.85 -25.45 13.87
N ASN A 12 -28.81 -25.45 13.03
CA ASN A 12 -28.63 -26.58 12.12
C ASN A 12 -27.14 -26.93 11.89
N PRO A 13 -26.60 -27.95 12.56
CA PRO A 13 -25.22 -28.42 12.33
C PRO A 13 -25.02 -29.08 10.96
N ASP A 14 -26.08 -29.39 10.24
CA ASP A 14 -26.01 -29.99 8.90
C ASP A 14 -25.99 -28.96 7.78
N ASP A 15 -26.08 -27.66 8.12
CA ASP A 15 -25.92 -26.57 7.16
C ASP A 15 -24.44 -26.48 6.70
N PRO A 16 -24.15 -26.52 5.38
CA PRO A 16 -22.79 -26.35 4.85
C PRO A 16 -22.10 -25.06 5.32
N GLY A 17 -22.84 -24.02 5.61
CA GLY A 17 -22.34 -22.76 6.17
C GLY A 17 -22.03 -22.77 7.66
N PHE A 18 -22.43 -23.81 8.40
CA PHE A 18 -22.22 -23.88 9.85
C PHE A 18 -20.76 -23.84 10.25
N PHE A 19 -19.92 -24.58 9.56
CA PHE A 19 -18.48 -24.63 9.84
C PHE A 19 -17.79 -23.31 9.49
N GLU A 20 -18.14 -22.70 8.38
CA GLU A 20 -17.59 -21.38 7.98
C GLU A 20 -18.00 -20.28 8.96
N MET A 21 -19.27 -20.26 9.38
CA MET A 21 -19.73 -19.31 10.39
C MET A 21 -19.08 -19.54 11.75
N THR A 22 -18.89 -20.79 12.15
CA THR A 22 -18.22 -21.12 13.41
C THR A 22 -16.77 -20.66 13.38
N ARG A 23 -16.07 -20.88 12.27
CA ARG A 23 -14.70 -20.41 12.05
C ARG A 23 -14.62 -18.86 12.08
N ALA A 24 -15.52 -18.18 11.39
CA ALA A 24 -15.56 -16.70 11.39
C ALA A 24 -15.83 -16.12 12.79
N ARG A 25 -16.64 -16.82 13.62
CA ARG A 25 -16.90 -16.42 15.01
C ARG A 25 -15.70 -16.66 15.92
N ILE A 26 -15.02 -17.78 15.76
CA ILE A 26 -13.78 -18.04 16.50
C ILE A 26 -12.76 -16.96 16.17
N GLN A 27 -12.57 -16.65 14.89
CA GLN A 27 -11.68 -15.58 14.45
C GLN A 27 -12.08 -14.21 15.02
N SER A 28 -13.37 -13.88 15.01
CA SER A 28 -13.84 -12.60 15.58
C SER A 28 -13.68 -12.54 17.10
N LEU A 29 -13.79 -13.68 17.80
CA LEU A 29 -13.50 -13.78 19.23
C LEU A 29 -12.00 -13.65 19.52
N GLU A 30 -11.16 -14.30 18.72
CA GLU A 30 -9.71 -14.17 18.82
C GLU A 30 -9.26 -12.72 18.60
N THR A 31 -9.82 -12.06 17.57
CA THR A 31 -9.57 -10.63 17.31
C THR A 31 -10.02 -9.76 18.49
N ALA A 32 -11.25 -9.95 18.97
CA ALA A 32 -11.79 -9.17 20.08
C ALA A 32 -11.02 -9.39 21.39
N LEU A 33 -10.54 -10.62 21.64
CA LEU A 33 -9.69 -10.93 22.77
C LEU A 33 -8.30 -10.29 22.60
N GLY A 34 -7.72 -10.37 21.38
CA GLY A 34 -6.46 -9.74 21.06
C GLY A 34 -6.48 -8.21 21.20
N ASP A 35 -7.57 -7.58 20.79
CA ASP A 35 -7.75 -6.13 20.92
C ASP A 35 -8.04 -5.68 22.35
N GLY A 36 -8.55 -6.60 23.18
CA GLY A 36 -8.84 -6.34 24.59
C GLY A 36 -7.67 -6.58 25.55
N ILE A 37 -6.49 -6.98 25.06
CA ILE A 37 -5.31 -7.18 25.92
C ILE A 37 -4.83 -5.82 26.42
N PRO A 38 -4.80 -5.58 27.76
CA PRO A 38 -4.22 -4.37 28.31
C PRO A 38 -2.74 -4.26 27.92
N LEU A 39 -2.30 -3.06 27.56
CA LEU A 39 -0.91 -2.79 27.16
C LEU A 39 -0.47 -3.54 25.87
N LYS A 40 -1.42 -3.88 24.98
CA LYS A 40 -1.11 -4.58 23.72
C LYS A 40 -0.07 -3.83 22.89
N GLU A 41 -0.23 -2.52 22.78
CA GLU A 41 0.71 -1.67 22.04
C GLU A 41 2.08 -1.65 22.71
N GLU A 42 2.15 -1.45 24.03
CA GLU A 42 3.40 -1.43 24.79
C GLU A 42 4.12 -2.79 24.74
N LEU A 43 3.36 -3.89 24.78
CA LEU A 43 3.92 -5.24 24.59
C LEU A 43 4.43 -5.44 23.17
N GLY A 44 3.73 -4.89 22.15
CA GLY A 44 4.17 -4.86 20.78
C GLY A 44 5.50 -4.12 20.63
N TYR A 45 5.61 -2.92 21.17
CA TYR A 45 6.87 -2.14 21.19
C TYR A 45 8.00 -2.86 21.92
N PHE A 46 7.71 -3.46 23.06
CA PHE A 46 8.72 -4.22 23.79
C PHE A 46 9.22 -5.39 22.96
N ASN A 47 8.32 -6.15 22.34
CA ASN A 47 8.69 -7.28 21.50
C ASN A 47 9.50 -6.84 20.27
N ALA A 48 9.08 -5.78 19.58
CA ALA A 48 9.79 -5.23 18.43
C ALA A 48 11.20 -4.75 18.85
N SER A 49 11.31 -3.99 19.93
CA SER A 49 12.59 -3.51 20.46
C SER A 49 13.50 -4.66 20.88
N PHE A 50 12.94 -5.70 21.48
CA PHE A 50 13.69 -6.88 21.87
C PHE A 50 14.21 -7.66 20.67
N GLN A 51 13.37 -7.85 19.63
CA GLN A 51 13.77 -8.52 18.40
C GLN A 51 14.86 -7.71 17.66
N TYR A 52 14.69 -6.39 17.58
CA TYR A 52 15.69 -5.50 17.01
C TYR A 52 17.02 -5.56 17.79
N GLY A 53 16.95 -5.54 19.12
CA GLY A 53 18.13 -5.70 19.98
C GLY A 53 18.84 -7.05 19.82
N LEU A 54 18.14 -8.08 19.32
CA LEU A 54 18.73 -9.37 18.94
C LEU A 54 19.32 -9.39 17.53
N GLY A 55 19.31 -8.25 16.83
CA GLY A 55 19.81 -8.14 15.47
C GLY A 55 18.89 -8.74 14.39
N LYS A 56 17.60 -8.87 14.68
CA LYS A 56 16.64 -9.27 13.67
C LYS A 56 16.35 -8.08 12.76
N GLU A 57 16.58 -8.28 11.48
CA GLU A 57 16.30 -7.30 10.41
C GLU A 57 14.86 -7.42 9.89
N MET A 58 14.21 -8.55 10.09
CA MET A 58 12.84 -8.82 9.64
C MET A 58 11.94 -9.17 10.82
N VAL A 59 10.74 -8.58 10.81
CA VAL A 59 9.65 -8.85 11.75
C VAL A 59 8.44 -9.33 10.96
N LEU A 60 7.70 -10.29 11.53
CA LEU A 60 6.41 -10.71 11.00
C LEU A 60 5.30 -9.92 11.69
N GLN A 61 4.47 -9.24 10.92
CA GLN A 61 3.26 -8.58 11.38
C GLN A 61 2.05 -9.19 10.69
N GLY A 62 1.37 -10.08 11.38
CA GLY A 62 0.34 -10.90 10.76
C GLY A 62 0.92 -11.80 9.66
N SER A 63 0.50 -11.59 8.41
CA SER A 63 1.03 -12.26 7.22
C SER A 63 2.13 -11.47 6.51
N GLU A 64 2.40 -10.23 6.94
CA GLU A 64 3.36 -9.35 6.30
C GLU A 64 4.76 -9.57 6.84
N GLN A 65 5.73 -9.52 5.94
CA GLN A 65 7.14 -9.61 6.25
C GLN A 65 7.73 -8.20 6.17
N ILE A 66 8.01 -7.61 7.32
CA ILE A 66 8.52 -6.25 7.44
C ILE A 66 10.03 -6.29 7.66
N VAL A 67 10.77 -5.61 6.80
CA VAL A 67 12.23 -5.48 6.89
C VAL A 67 12.60 -4.08 7.33
N SER A 68 13.52 -3.98 8.27
CA SER A 68 14.12 -2.70 8.66
C SER A 68 15.22 -2.34 7.66
N LEU A 69 15.07 -1.19 7.03
CA LEU A 69 16.03 -0.62 6.09
C LEU A 69 16.87 0.48 6.75
N PRO A 70 17.99 0.91 6.13
CA PRO A 70 18.70 2.12 6.53
C PRO A 70 17.76 3.33 6.64
N HIS A 71 18.17 4.34 7.43
CA HIS A 71 17.40 5.57 7.67
C HIS A 71 16.09 5.37 8.45
N ASP A 72 15.98 4.29 9.23
CA ASP A 72 14.80 3.93 10.03
C ASP A 72 13.53 3.69 9.18
N GLN A 73 13.69 3.29 7.95
CA GLN A 73 12.58 2.91 7.07
C GLN A 73 12.15 1.47 7.33
N LEU A 74 10.86 1.22 7.36
CA LEU A 74 10.28 -0.11 7.33
C LEU A 74 9.77 -0.43 5.93
N TYR A 75 10.06 -1.63 5.47
CA TYR A 75 9.70 -2.11 4.14
C TYR A 75 8.90 -3.41 4.24
N ALA A 76 7.69 -3.40 3.72
CA ALA A 76 6.87 -4.62 3.61
C ALA A 76 7.23 -5.36 2.32
N LEU A 77 7.76 -6.58 2.46
CA LEU A 77 8.08 -7.41 1.31
C LEU A 77 6.80 -7.85 0.58
N THR A 78 6.81 -7.68 -0.72
CA THR A 78 5.75 -8.19 -1.60
C THR A 78 6.15 -9.59 -2.07
N THR A 79 5.37 -10.60 -1.70
CA THR A 79 5.63 -12.00 -2.06
C THR A 79 4.53 -12.62 -2.92
N THR A 80 3.65 -11.80 -3.47
CA THR A 80 2.59 -12.23 -4.40
C THR A 80 3.22 -12.72 -5.71
N GLU A 81 2.73 -13.82 -6.25
CA GLU A 81 3.32 -14.41 -7.45
C GLU A 81 2.88 -13.72 -8.75
N SER A 82 1.67 -13.17 -8.80
CA SER A 82 1.13 -12.55 -10.01
C SER A 82 -0.05 -11.63 -9.74
N LEU A 83 -0.14 -10.54 -10.49
CA LEU A 83 -1.30 -9.64 -10.58
C LEU A 83 -1.99 -9.71 -11.94
N ALA A 84 -1.76 -10.76 -12.72
CA ALA A 84 -2.30 -10.89 -14.08
C ALA A 84 -3.84 -10.79 -14.12
N GLN A 85 -4.53 -11.42 -13.17
CA GLN A 85 -6.00 -11.36 -13.13
C GLN A 85 -6.48 -9.92 -12.87
N GLN A 86 -5.87 -9.20 -11.95
CA GLN A 86 -6.21 -7.81 -11.64
C GLN A 86 -5.93 -6.91 -12.84
N ALA A 87 -4.81 -7.10 -13.53
CA ALA A 87 -4.49 -6.39 -14.75
C ALA A 87 -5.54 -6.63 -15.84
N ASP A 88 -5.95 -7.89 -16.06
CA ASP A 88 -6.99 -8.25 -17.02
C ASP A 88 -8.35 -7.60 -16.70
N GLU A 89 -8.67 -7.43 -15.43
CA GLU A 89 -9.90 -6.74 -15.00
C GLU A 89 -9.85 -5.25 -15.35
N VAL A 90 -8.72 -4.59 -15.15
CA VAL A 90 -8.51 -3.20 -15.56
C VAL A 90 -8.61 -3.05 -17.08
N VAL A 91 -7.99 -3.94 -17.84
CA VAL A 91 -8.07 -3.97 -19.32
C VAL A 91 -9.51 -4.13 -19.79
N ARG A 92 -10.26 -5.06 -19.19
CA ARG A 92 -11.69 -5.22 -19.52
C ARG A 92 -12.49 -3.95 -19.26
N PHE A 93 -12.23 -3.28 -18.15
CA PHE A 93 -12.86 -2.00 -17.85
C PHE A 93 -12.46 -0.92 -18.86
N TYR A 94 -11.18 -0.80 -19.20
CA TYR A 94 -10.70 0.11 -20.23
C TYR A 94 -11.44 -0.08 -21.56
N HIS A 95 -11.53 -1.32 -22.06
CA HIS A 95 -12.23 -1.60 -23.31
C HIS A 95 -13.72 -1.25 -23.27
N ALA A 96 -14.34 -1.28 -22.09
CA ALA A 96 -15.74 -0.88 -21.92
C ALA A 96 -15.97 0.65 -21.96
N VAL A 97 -14.92 1.44 -21.63
CA VAL A 97 -15.07 2.90 -21.46
C VAL A 97 -14.30 3.73 -22.49
N LYS A 98 -13.27 3.19 -23.17
CA LYS A 98 -12.33 3.93 -24.02
C LYS A 98 -12.97 4.77 -25.12
N ASP A 99 -14.13 4.34 -25.65
CA ASP A 99 -14.85 5.07 -26.68
C ASP A 99 -15.78 6.18 -26.12
N ARG A 100 -15.85 6.29 -24.79
CA ARG A 100 -16.76 7.21 -24.09
C ARG A 100 -16.01 8.28 -23.29
N ALA A 101 -14.83 7.93 -22.78
CA ALA A 101 -14.03 8.83 -21.97
C ALA A 101 -12.53 8.49 -22.08
N PRO A 102 -11.65 9.49 -21.96
CA PRO A 102 -10.23 9.25 -21.72
C PRO A 102 -10.03 8.38 -20.48
N PHE A 103 -9.07 7.47 -20.54
CA PHE A 103 -8.74 6.58 -19.44
C PHE A 103 -7.24 6.65 -19.16
N LEU A 104 -6.89 6.82 -17.91
CA LEU A 104 -5.50 6.79 -17.42
C LEU A 104 -5.40 5.76 -16.29
N PHE A 105 -4.49 4.83 -16.43
CA PHE A 105 -4.11 3.93 -15.35
C PHE A 105 -2.88 4.48 -14.63
N ALA A 106 -3.01 4.83 -13.36
CA ALA A 106 -1.88 5.24 -12.53
C ALA A 106 -1.51 4.09 -11.58
N TYR A 107 -0.35 3.51 -11.80
CA TYR A 107 0.19 2.53 -10.86
C TYR A 107 0.84 3.27 -9.69
N VAL A 108 0.25 3.10 -8.52
CA VAL A 108 0.77 3.65 -7.28
C VAL A 108 1.46 2.52 -6.54
N HIS A 109 2.78 2.56 -6.45
CA HIS A 109 3.52 1.60 -5.64
C HIS A 109 3.30 1.93 -4.16
N PRO A 110 3.01 0.95 -3.31
CA PRO A 110 2.81 1.20 -1.88
C PRO A 110 4.06 1.79 -1.23
N GLN A 111 5.21 1.42 -1.70
CA GLN A 111 6.49 1.96 -1.22
C GLN A 111 7.30 2.45 -2.41
N PHE A 112 7.77 3.69 -2.35
CA PHE A 112 8.55 4.34 -3.41
C PHE A 112 9.95 3.79 -3.59
N TYR A 113 10.12 2.58 -3.28
CA TYR A 113 11.41 1.96 -3.36
C TYR A 113 11.44 1.14 -4.64
N ARG A 114 12.19 1.59 -5.62
CA ARG A 114 12.68 0.63 -6.58
C ARG A 114 13.65 -0.23 -5.81
N GLY A 115 13.15 -1.26 -5.21
CA GLY A 115 13.68 -2.24 -4.27
C GLY A 115 15.14 -2.63 -4.32
N GLY A 116 15.86 -1.88 -4.88
CA GLY A 116 17.04 -2.35 -5.30
C GLY A 116 18.15 -2.23 -4.30
N ASP A 117 18.72 -1.07 -4.16
CA ASP A 117 20.08 -0.99 -3.64
C ASP A 117 20.18 -1.02 -2.11
N GLU A 118 19.08 -0.85 -1.39
CA GLU A 118 19.09 -0.84 0.07
C GLU A 118 18.43 -2.05 0.73
N LEU A 119 17.62 -2.80 -0.04
CA LEU A 119 17.09 -4.06 0.46
C LEU A 119 18.22 -5.10 0.48
N PRO A 120 18.50 -5.75 1.62
CA PRO A 120 19.51 -6.80 1.68
C PRO A 120 19.29 -7.88 0.61
N ALA A 121 20.38 -8.41 0.04
CA ALA A 121 20.32 -9.30 -1.13
C ALA A 121 19.41 -10.53 -0.95
N ASP A 122 19.33 -11.06 0.27
CA ASP A 122 18.48 -12.19 0.60
C ASP A 122 16.99 -11.83 0.47
N TYR A 123 16.63 -10.60 0.78
CA TYR A 123 15.25 -10.10 0.66
C TYR A 123 14.94 -9.65 -0.76
N GLN A 124 15.90 -9.11 -1.49
CA GLN A 124 15.74 -8.81 -2.92
C GLN A 124 15.34 -10.06 -3.72
N ALA A 125 15.86 -11.21 -3.33
CA ALA A 125 15.58 -12.47 -4.03
C ALA A 125 14.13 -12.97 -3.87
N ILE A 126 13.42 -12.50 -2.86
CA ILE A 126 12.04 -12.92 -2.55
C ILE A 126 11.01 -11.81 -2.75
N ASP A 127 11.45 -10.56 -2.84
CA ASP A 127 10.56 -9.43 -3.11
C ASP A 127 10.15 -9.41 -4.59
N THR A 128 8.85 -9.41 -4.82
CA THR A 128 8.28 -9.42 -6.18
C THR A 128 7.64 -8.08 -6.57
N GLY A 129 7.79 -7.04 -5.75
CA GLY A 129 7.08 -5.77 -5.93
C GLY A 129 7.32 -5.13 -7.29
N ASP A 130 8.59 -4.95 -7.69
CA ASP A 130 8.94 -4.38 -8.99
C ASP A 130 8.51 -5.27 -10.16
N PHE A 131 8.70 -6.60 -10.03
CA PHE A 131 8.25 -7.55 -11.04
C PHE A 131 6.74 -7.47 -11.28
N LEU A 132 5.95 -7.37 -10.22
CA LEU A 132 4.49 -7.24 -10.32
C LEU A 132 4.07 -5.91 -10.94
N ALA A 133 4.75 -4.82 -10.58
CA ALA A 133 4.54 -3.52 -11.19
C ALA A 133 4.80 -3.58 -12.69
N ASP A 134 5.93 -4.15 -13.11
CA ASP A 134 6.27 -4.30 -14.52
C ASP A 134 5.25 -5.18 -15.25
N GLN A 135 4.83 -6.31 -14.65
CA GLN A 135 3.80 -7.18 -15.22
C GLN A 135 2.50 -6.43 -15.51
N VAL A 136 2.01 -5.63 -14.55
CA VAL A 136 0.79 -4.86 -14.71
C VAL A 136 0.96 -3.77 -15.77
N LEU A 137 2.04 -2.99 -15.70
CA LEU A 137 2.30 -1.89 -16.64
C LEU A 137 2.52 -2.37 -18.06
N ASP A 138 3.22 -3.49 -18.25
CA ASP A 138 3.41 -4.09 -19.57
C ASP A 138 2.09 -4.61 -20.15
N THR A 139 1.22 -5.19 -19.31
CA THR A 139 -0.13 -5.54 -19.73
C THR A 139 -0.91 -4.30 -20.17
N MET A 140 -0.88 -3.20 -19.39
CA MET A 140 -1.54 -1.94 -19.77
C MET A 140 -1.02 -1.41 -21.10
N ARG A 141 0.30 -1.36 -21.27
CA ARG A 141 0.94 -0.86 -22.52
C ARG A 141 0.58 -1.71 -23.73
N SER A 142 0.58 -3.05 -23.60
CA SER A 142 0.27 -3.96 -24.69
C SER A 142 -1.17 -3.81 -25.19
N GLU A 143 -2.08 -3.42 -24.30
CA GLU A 143 -3.50 -3.18 -24.60
C GLU A 143 -3.81 -1.73 -25.01
N GLY A 144 -2.76 -0.89 -25.09
CA GLY A 144 -2.90 0.51 -25.49
C GLY A 144 -3.52 1.40 -24.41
N VAL A 145 -3.43 1.00 -23.14
CA VAL A 145 -3.85 1.81 -21.99
C VAL A 145 -2.78 2.83 -21.68
N ASP A 146 -3.15 4.11 -21.69
CA ASP A 146 -2.28 5.16 -21.15
C ASP A 146 -2.01 4.89 -19.67
N SER A 147 -0.74 4.77 -19.30
CA SER A 147 -0.36 4.39 -17.94
C SER A 147 0.75 5.28 -17.39
N LEU A 148 0.70 5.54 -16.10
CA LEU A 148 1.67 6.30 -15.34
C LEU A 148 2.27 5.39 -14.27
N ASP A 149 3.60 5.33 -14.24
CA ASP A 149 4.35 4.59 -13.21
C ASP A 149 4.80 5.57 -12.12
N SER A 150 4.23 5.44 -10.92
CA SER A 150 4.58 6.33 -9.82
C SER A 150 5.97 6.08 -9.23
N ARG A 151 6.60 4.95 -9.57
CA ARG A 151 7.99 4.68 -9.15
C ARG A 151 8.97 5.66 -9.76
N ASP A 152 8.64 6.25 -10.92
CA ASP A 152 9.48 7.23 -11.60
C ASP A 152 9.39 8.63 -11.00
N PHE A 153 8.41 8.91 -10.14
CA PHE A 153 8.22 10.25 -9.56
C PHE A 153 9.43 10.75 -8.78
N PHE A 154 10.19 9.86 -8.15
CA PHE A 154 11.41 10.27 -7.43
C PHE A 154 12.51 10.79 -8.33
N VAL A 155 12.58 10.27 -9.55
CA VAL A 155 13.56 10.75 -10.53
C VAL A 155 13.26 12.19 -10.91
N ASP A 156 11.98 12.57 -10.91
CA ASP A 156 11.53 13.92 -11.27
C ASP A 156 11.71 14.94 -10.14
N TYR A 157 11.90 14.48 -8.90
CA TYR A 157 12.00 15.34 -7.70
C TYR A 157 13.24 15.03 -6.86
N PRO A 158 14.45 15.16 -7.43
CA PRO A 158 15.71 14.74 -6.77
C PRO A 158 16.05 15.60 -5.54
N GLU A 159 15.37 16.72 -5.32
CA GLU A 159 15.52 17.57 -4.14
C GLU A 159 14.91 16.97 -2.87
N TYR A 160 14.05 15.97 -3.00
CA TYR A 160 13.41 15.32 -1.86
C TYR A 160 14.04 13.95 -1.57
N SER A 161 14.22 13.64 -0.31
CA SER A 161 14.63 12.32 0.14
C SER A 161 13.43 11.35 0.24
N VAL A 162 13.71 10.06 0.31
CA VAL A 162 12.67 9.05 0.57
C VAL A 162 11.86 9.39 1.84
N ASN A 163 12.54 9.87 2.91
CA ASN A 163 11.89 10.24 4.16
C ASN A 163 10.97 11.46 4.06
N ASP A 164 11.12 12.30 3.03
CA ASP A 164 10.21 13.41 2.77
C ASP A 164 8.94 12.93 2.06
N LEU A 165 9.04 11.84 1.31
CA LEU A 165 8.01 11.37 0.40
C LEU A 165 7.24 10.16 0.90
N GLN A 166 7.83 9.38 1.83
CA GLN A 166 7.21 8.21 2.44
C GLN A 166 7.33 8.25 3.96
N TYR A 167 6.30 7.79 4.66
CA TYR A 167 6.38 7.60 6.11
C TYR A 167 7.33 6.46 6.46
N LYS A 168 8.07 6.62 7.56
CA LYS A 168 9.11 5.65 7.96
C LYS A 168 8.54 4.31 8.40
N THR A 169 7.42 4.34 9.08
CA THR A 169 6.78 3.20 9.74
C THR A 169 5.40 2.90 9.17
N ASP A 170 5.20 3.27 7.89
CA ASP A 170 3.92 3.15 7.22
C ASP A 170 4.16 2.99 5.70
N MET A 171 3.33 2.21 5.04
CA MET A 171 3.42 2.01 3.60
C MET A 171 2.90 3.19 2.77
N HIS A 172 2.30 4.19 3.41
CA HIS A 172 1.69 5.29 2.69
C HIS A 172 2.67 6.41 2.35
N TRP A 173 2.33 7.13 1.33
CA TRP A 173 2.95 8.37 0.91
C TRP A 173 2.71 9.47 1.93
N THR A 174 3.66 10.38 2.04
CA THR A 174 3.42 11.64 2.76
C THR A 174 2.45 12.52 1.97
N THR A 175 1.86 13.50 2.64
CA THR A 175 1.03 14.52 1.99
C THR A 175 1.81 15.27 0.91
N LEU A 176 3.11 15.48 1.11
CA LEU A 176 3.98 16.09 0.10
C LEU A 176 4.04 15.23 -1.15
N ALA A 177 4.31 13.93 -1.02
CA ALA A 177 4.35 13.03 -2.16
C ALA A 177 3.01 12.97 -2.91
N ALA A 178 1.89 12.95 -2.18
CA ALA A 178 0.56 12.97 -2.78
C ALA A 178 0.32 14.26 -3.59
N LEU A 179 0.81 15.40 -3.12
CA LEU A 179 0.70 16.67 -3.83
C LEU A 179 1.53 16.67 -5.13
N LEU A 180 2.77 16.17 -5.07
CA LEU A 180 3.64 16.04 -6.25
C LEU A 180 3.06 15.07 -7.28
N ALA A 181 2.50 13.94 -6.81
CA ALA A 181 1.79 12.99 -7.67
C ALA A 181 0.57 13.64 -8.35
N ALA A 182 -0.20 14.43 -7.61
CA ALA A 182 -1.35 15.16 -8.16
C ALA A 182 -0.95 16.13 -9.28
N GLN A 183 0.20 16.82 -9.16
CA GLN A 183 0.73 17.64 -10.25
C GLN A 183 1.00 16.80 -11.51
N SER A 184 1.64 15.65 -11.36
CA SER A 184 1.95 14.75 -12.48
C SER A 184 0.67 14.22 -13.13
N TYR A 185 -0.33 13.87 -12.33
CA TYR A 185 -1.64 13.47 -12.86
C TYR A 185 -2.33 14.58 -13.65
N VAL A 186 -2.29 15.83 -13.17
CA VAL A 186 -2.86 16.99 -13.89
C VAL A 186 -2.16 17.19 -15.23
N ARG A 187 -0.83 17.08 -15.29
CA ARG A 187 -0.08 17.19 -16.55
C ARG A 187 -0.49 16.10 -17.54
N GLU A 188 -0.64 14.88 -17.05
CA GLU A 188 -1.02 13.73 -17.87
C GLU A 188 -2.48 13.82 -18.35
N ILE A 189 -3.39 14.26 -17.49
CA ILE A 189 -4.79 14.55 -17.89
C ILE A 189 -4.82 15.62 -18.97
N ASN A 190 -4.05 16.68 -18.86
CA ASN A 190 -3.96 17.72 -19.90
C ASN A 190 -3.47 17.12 -21.23
N ARG A 191 -2.44 16.25 -21.18
CA ARG A 191 -1.90 15.58 -22.37
C ARG A 191 -2.96 14.73 -23.04
N LEU A 192 -3.70 13.94 -22.28
CA LEU A 192 -4.69 12.98 -22.79
C LEU A 192 -5.97 13.65 -23.32
N THR A 193 -6.40 14.70 -22.65
CA THR A 193 -7.73 15.29 -22.90
C THR A 193 -7.68 16.59 -23.68
N GLY A 194 -6.50 17.20 -23.83
CA GLY A 194 -6.37 18.56 -24.33
C GLY A 194 -6.92 19.62 -23.35
N ALA A 195 -7.26 19.26 -22.12
CA ALA A 195 -7.64 20.20 -21.09
C ALA A 195 -6.47 21.17 -20.77
N ASN A 196 -6.80 22.29 -20.20
CA ASN A 196 -5.79 23.28 -19.77
C ASN A 196 -5.94 23.54 -18.26
N LEU A 197 -5.81 22.45 -17.50
CA LEU A 197 -5.79 22.52 -16.04
C LEU A 197 -4.45 23.10 -15.59
N ASP A 198 -4.48 24.03 -14.67
CA ASP A 198 -3.30 24.72 -14.18
C ASP A 198 -2.62 23.88 -13.06
N ALA A 199 -1.62 23.08 -13.44
CA ALA A 199 -0.86 22.27 -12.50
C ALA A 199 -0.05 23.11 -11.49
N SER A 200 0.28 24.38 -11.81
CA SER A 200 1.05 25.22 -10.89
C SER A 200 0.28 25.59 -9.62
N LYS A 201 -1.04 25.46 -9.64
CA LYS A 201 -1.86 25.62 -8.42
C LYS A 201 -1.55 24.56 -7.35
N LEU A 202 -0.96 23.46 -7.76
CA LEU A 202 -0.52 22.39 -6.87
C LEU A 202 0.96 22.53 -6.47
N ASP A 203 1.62 23.64 -6.80
CA ASP A 203 3.00 23.87 -6.34
C ASP A 203 3.04 23.93 -4.82
N VAL A 204 4.03 23.28 -4.23
CA VAL A 204 4.19 23.14 -2.77
C VAL A 204 4.17 24.51 -2.08
N GLN A 205 4.76 25.52 -2.70
CA GLN A 205 4.80 26.90 -2.19
C GLN A 205 3.42 27.57 -2.04
N ASN A 206 2.37 27.00 -2.63
CA ASN A 206 1.00 27.52 -2.52
C ASN A 206 0.26 26.96 -1.30
N PHE A 207 0.90 26.11 -0.50
CA PHE A 207 0.29 25.45 0.65
C PHE A 207 1.09 25.74 1.92
N ASP A 208 0.38 26.01 3.00
CA ASP A 208 0.97 26.04 4.34
C ASP A 208 1.12 24.62 4.86
N THR A 209 2.28 24.32 5.42
CA THR A 209 2.53 23.00 6.02
C THR A 209 2.31 23.05 7.53
N GLU A 210 1.38 22.25 8.02
CA GLU A 210 1.20 22.01 9.45
C GLU A 210 1.70 20.61 9.81
N VAL A 211 2.64 20.52 10.73
CA VAL A 211 3.22 19.24 11.17
C VAL A 211 2.61 18.83 12.50
N HIS A 212 1.81 17.80 12.49
CA HIS A 212 1.25 17.17 13.69
C HIS A 212 2.19 16.05 14.15
N LYS A 213 2.90 16.27 15.26
CA LYS A 213 3.81 15.27 15.83
C LYS A 213 3.07 14.30 16.74
N ASN A 214 3.45 13.03 16.69
CA ASN A 214 2.96 11.97 17.60
C ASN A 214 1.44 11.70 17.53
N LEU A 215 0.80 11.96 16.39
CA LEU A 215 -0.62 11.63 16.19
C LEU A 215 -0.81 10.21 15.65
N PHE A 216 0.15 9.70 14.90
CA PHE A 216 0.11 8.39 14.28
C PHE A 216 1.52 7.78 14.30
N LEU A 217 1.62 6.52 14.67
CA LEU A 217 2.91 5.82 14.80
C LEU A 217 3.23 4.96 13.57
N GLY A 218 2.34 4.89 12.61
CA GLY A 218 2.44 4.05 11.43
C GLY A 218 1.64 2.75 11.55
N GLU A 219 1.61 1.98 10.49
CA GLU A 219 0.94 0.67 10.42
C GLU A 219 1.86 -0.47 10.87
N TYR A 220 3.18 -0.24 10.94
CA TYR A 220 4.21 -1.23 11.24
C TYR A 220 4.81 -1.07 12.64
#